data_18ff1756b7a76ebe02aba4ac2179b955
#
_entry.id   18ff1756b7a76ebe02aba4ac2179b955
#
_cell.length_a   1.000
_cell.length_b   1.000
_cell.length_c   1.000
_cell.angle_alpha   90.00
_cell.angle_beta   90.00
_cell.angle_gamma   90.00
#
_symmetry.space_group_name_H-M   'P 1'
#
loop_
_entity.id
_entity.type
_entity.pdbx_description
1 polymer ?
#
loop_
_entity_poly.entity_id
_entity_poly.type
_entity_poly.pdbx_seq_one_letter_code
_entity_poly.pdbx_strand_id
1 'polypeptide(L)'
;HYGVDSSVFWREVNSLPEKYRVEQGVRVNPDTIYLNHFIHYAKKGIFKGLNNAMLYDFGKNLHFYEGVPEIFEETRKLIEEDSIYQEYDIKVEHYIVSTGLSQVIKGSVVVQYVKGIWGCELIEEEIENGEKIISEIGYTIDNTSKTRALFEINKGVNRHEGVEVNTKMPEELRRVPFRNMIYVADGPSDIPAFSLVNKNQGATFAIYPHGDMEAMRQVEQMRVDGRINMYAEADYREGTTAYMWICHKIKECAERIRKREREKISIYAQAGTPKHLT
;
A
#
# COMPACT_ATOMS: atom_id res chain seq x y z
N HIS A 1 6.73 -0.23 -25.22
CA HIS A 1 8.13 0.08 -25.52
C HIS A 1 8.80 -1.04 -26.31
N TYR A 2 8.69 -2.28 -25.87
CA TYR A 2 9.34 -3.45 -26.52
C TYR A 2 8.46 -4.16 -27.57
N GLY A 3 7.25 -3.68 -27.85
CA GLY A 3 6.33 -4.30 -28.81
C GLY A 3 5.79 -5.68 -28.38
N VAL A 4 5.97 -6.06 -27.13
CA VAL A 4 5.40 -7.28 -26.56
C VAL A 4 3.97 -7.01 -26.11
N ASP A 5 3.02 -7.82 -26.58
CA ASP A 5 1.64 -7.73 -26.11
C ASP A 5 1.57 -8.19 -24.64
N SER A 6 1.01 -7.33 -23.80
CA SER A 6 0.86 -7.62 -22.37
C SER A 6 0.04 -8.88 -22.10
N SER A 7 -0.95 -9.19 -22.94
CA SER A 7 -1.77 -10.39 -22.81
C SER A 7 -0.95 -11.67 -23.03
N VAL A 8 0.02 -11.64 -23.95
CA VAL A 8 0.96 -12.74 -24.19
C VAL A 8 1.86 -12.94 -22.98
N PHE A 9 2.45 -11.83 -22.49
CA PHE A 9 3.32 -11.88 -21.32
C PHE A 9 2.60 -12.49 -20.11
N TRP A 10 1.41 -11.98 -19.76
CA TRP A 10 0.67 -12.49 -18.60
C TRP A 10 0.16 -13.91 -18.77
N ARG A 11 -0.21 -14.33 -19.98
CA ARG A 11 -0.55 -15.73 -20.26
C ARG A 11 0.63 -16.66 -20.01
N GLU A 12 1.83 -16.25 -20.43
CA GLU A 12 3.06 -17.01 -20.13
C GLU A 12 3.30 -17.07 -18.63
N VAL A 13 3.30 -15.91 -17.92
CA VAL A 13 3.49 -15.85 -16.47
C VAL A 13 2.51 -16.77 -15.75
N ASN A 14 1.23 -16.73 -16.09
CA ASN A 14 0.18 -17.52 -15.45
C ASN A 14 0.34 -19.03 -15.68
N SER A 15 1.07 -19.44 -16.73
CA SER A 15 1.38 -20.84 -16.99
C SER A 15 2.58 -21.36 -16.20
N LEU A 16 3.46 -20.48 -15.70
CA LEU A 16 4.72 -20.88 -15.05
C LEU A 16 4.54 -21.72 -13.78
N PRO A 17 3.57 -21.45 -12.89
CA PRO A 17 3.40 -22.26 -11.68
C PRO A 17 3.17 -23.74 -11.99
N GLU A 18 2.28 -24.03 -12.94
CA GLU A 18 2.01 -25.41 -13.35
C GLU A 18 3.21 -26.02 -14.11
N LYS A 19 3.81 -25.26 -15.02
CA LYS A 19 4.99 -25.70 -15.77
C LYS A 19 6.12 -26.12 -14.84
N TYR A 20 6.54 -25.30 -13.89
CA TYR A 20 7.63 -25.62 -12.97
C TYR A 20 7.28 -26.78 -12.05
N ARG A 21 6.01 -26.89 -11.65
CA ARG A 21 5.55 -28.00 -10.83
C ARG A 21 5.68 -29.33 -11.59
N VAL A 22 5.26 -29.38 -12.85
CA VAL A 22 5.25 -30.61 -13.66
C VAL A 22 6.65 -30.97 -14.14
N GLU A 23 7.40 -30.01 -14.68
CA GLU A 23 8.70 -30.27 -15.31
C GLU A 23 9.84 -30.48 -14.29
N GLN A 24 9.77 -29.80 -13.13
CA GLN A 24 10.89 -29.75 -12.19
C GLN A 24 10.51 -30.13 -10.76
N GLY A 25 9.25 -30.33 -10.44
CA GLY A 25 8.78 -30.55 -9.07
C GLY A 25 8.92 -29.32 -8.16
N VAL A 26 9.10 -28.11 -8.74
CA VAL A 26 9.35 -26.89 -8.01
C VAL A 26 8.05 -26.12 -7.80
N ARG A 27 7.80 -25.72 -6.55
CA ARG A 27 6.72 -24.79 -6.21
C ARG A 27 7.21 -23.35 -6.36
N VAL A 28 6.48 -22.54 -7.13
CA VAL A 28 6.74 -21.11 -7.29
C VAL A 28 5.57 -20.28 -6.75
N ASN A 29 5.86 -19.07 -6.30
CA ASN A 29 4.84 -18.14 -5.86
C ASN A 29 4.18 -17.46 -7.08
N PRO A 30 2.87 -17.66 -7.32
CA PRO A 30 2.18 -17.10 -8.48
C PRO A 30 2.15 -15.57 -8.48
N ASP A 31 2.18 -14.93 -7.29
CA ASP A 31 2.12 -13.47 -7.18
C ASP A 31 3.43 -12.78 -7.63
N THR A 32 4.56 -13.49 -7.56
CA THR A 32 5.89 -12.89 -7.77
C THR A 32 6.69 -13.52 -8.89
N ILE A 33 6.24 -14.64 -9.46
CA ILE A 33 6.96 -15.34 -10.54
C ILE A 33 7.15 -14.47 -11.80
N TYR A 34 6.30 -13.47 -11.99
CA TYR A 34 6.43 -12.52 -13.09
C TYR A 34 7.77 -11.76 -13.05
N LEU A 35 8.38 -11.55 -11.87
CA LEU A 35 9.70 -10.92 -11.72
C LEU A 35 10.78 -11.76 -12.39
N ASN A 36 10.73 -13.08 -12.20
CA ASN A 36 11.64 -14.01 -12.88
C ASN A 36 11.44 -13.94 -14.39
N HIS A 37 10.20 -13.78 -14.84
CA HIS A 37 9.89 -13.68 -16.25
C HIS A 37 10.39 -12.37 -16.87
N PHE A 38 10.32 -11.25 -16.14
CA PHE A 38 10.97 -10.00 -16.54
C PHE A 38 12.47 -10.17 -16.73
N ILE A 39 13.16 -10.77 -15.74
CA ILE A 39 14.60 -11.03 -15.80
C ILE A 39 14.93 -11.99 -16.98
N HIS A 40 14.12 -13.01 -17.17
CA HIS A 40 14.29 -13.93 -18.28
C HIS A 40 14.17 -13.23 -19.65
N TYR A 41 13.20 -12.35 -19.82
CA TYR A 41 13.01 -11.56 -21.02
C TYR A 41 14.16 -10.56 -21.23
N ALA A 42 14.68 -9.95 -20.17
CA ALA A 42 15.84 -9.09 -20.24
C ALA A 42 17.10 -9.88 -20.71
N LYS A 43 17.37 -11.03 -20.09
CA LYS A 43 18.49 -11.91 -20.46
C LYS A 43 18.39 -12.47 -21.88
N LYS A 44 17.19 -12.69 -22.39
CA LYS A 44 16.96 -13.12 -23.78
C LYS A 44 16.99 -11.97 -24.80
N GLY A 45 17.16 -10.74 -24.37
CA GLY A 45 17.15 -9.56 -25.23
C GLY A 45 15.77 -9.17 -25.75
N ILE A 46 14.68 -9.80 -25.27
CA ILE A 46 13.30 -9.40 -25.58
C ILE A 46 13.02 -8.04 -24.93
N PHE A 47 13.40 -7.89 -23.66
CA PHE A 47 13.44 -6.60 -22.97
C PHE A 47 14.88 -6.08 -22.95
N LYS A 48 15.40 -5.76 -24.14
CA LYS A 48 16.79 -5.35 -24.32
C LYS A 48 17.13 -4.13 -23.46
N GLY A 49 18.15 -4.26 -22.60
CA GLY A 49 18.66 -3.18 -21.78
C GLY A 49 17.73 -2.75 -20.64
N LEU A 50 16.68 -3.52 -20.33
CA LEU A 50 15.76 -3.16 -19.26
C LEU A 50 16.50 -3.01 -17.93
N ASN A 51 16.34 -1.84 -17.33
CA ASN A 51 16.97 -1.45 -16.08
C ASN A 51 16.00 -0.65 -15.19
N ASN A 52 16.41 -0.36 -13.96
CA ASN A 52 15.57 0.36 -13.00
C ASN A 52 15.27 1.80 -13.43
N ALA A 53 16.16 2.46 -14.17
CA ALA A 53 15.91 3.80 -14.70
C ALA A 53 14.78 3.79 -15.74
N MET A 54 14.78 2.79 -16.63
CA MET A 54 13.68 2.60 -17.59
C MET A 54 12.36 2.27 -16.90
N LEU A 55 12.39 1.42 -15.87
CA LEU A 55 11.19 1.12 -15.06
C LEU A 55 10.64 2.39 -14.40
N TYR A 56 11.52 3.25 -13.89
CA TYR A 56 11.14 4.56 -13.35
C TYR A 56 10.50 5.43 -14.44
N ASP A 57 11.09 5.50 -15.63
CA ASP A 57 10.53 6.28 -16.74
C ASP A 57 9.17 5.78 -17.20
N PHE A 58 8.93 4.47 -17.18
CA PHE A 58 7.62 3.90 -17.47
C PHE A 58 6.56 4.35 -16.45
N GLY A 59 6.96 4.57 -15.20
CA GLY A 59 6.09 5.10 -14.16
C GLY A 59 5.46 6.46 -14.49
N LYS A 60 6.14 7.30 -15.28
CA LYS A 60 5.63 8.62 -15.71
C LYS A 60 4.35 8.52 -16.56
N ASN A 61 4.12 7.35 -17.17
CA ASN A 61 2.97 7.08 -18.03
C ASN A 61 1.90 6.20 -17.37
N LEU A 62 1.96 6.01 -16.05
CA LEU A 62 0.91 5.28 -15.34
C LEU A 62 -0.40 6.08 -15.38
N HIS A 63 -1.46 5.37 -15.73
CA HIS A 63 -2.82 5.88 -15.62
C HIS A 63 -3.40 5.47 -14.27
N PHE A 64 -4.06 6.42 -13.63
CA PHE A 64 -4.73 6.22 -12.36
C PHE A 64 -6.25 6.31 -12.52
N TYR A 65 -6.97 5.80 -11.55
CA TYR A 65 -8.40 6.03 -11.46
C TYR A 65 -8.72 7.50 -11.26
N GLU A 66 -9.91 7.92 -11.67
CA GLU A 66 -10.41 9.29 -11.56
C GLU A 66 -10.29 9.79 -10.10
N GLY A 67 -9.80 11.01 -9.93
CA GLY A 67 -9.57 11.64 -8.63
C GLY A 67 -8.26 11.24 -7.94
N VAL A 68 -7.38 10.46 -8.61
CA VAL A 68 -6.01 10.20 -8.17
C VAL A 68 -5.06 10.98 -9.08
N PRO A 69 -4.14 11.81 -8.55
CA PRO A 69 -3.66 11.87 -7.17
C PRO A 69 -4.38 12.88 -6.25
N GLU A 70 -5.39 13.60 -6.70
CA GLU A 70 -6.01 14.73 -6.01
C GLU A 70 -6.51 14.33 -4.61
N ILE A 71 -7.09 13.15 -4.45
CA ILE A 71 -7.59 12.61 -3.17
C ILE A 71 -6.53 12.65 -2.04
N PHE A 72 -5.26 12.48 -2.37
CA PHE A 72 -4.19 12.50 -1.38
C PHE A 72 -3.99 13.88 -0.77
N GLU A 73 -4.06 14.93 -1.58
CA GLU A 73 -3.95 16.29 -1.11
C GLU A 73 -5.22 16.74 -0.37
N GLU A 74 -6.38 16.44 -0.93
CA GLU A 74 -7.67 16.81 -0.36
C GLU A 74 -7.89 16.19 1.00
N THR A 75 -7.55 14.92 1.18
CA THR A 75 -7.66 14.25 2.48
C THR A 75 -6.67 14.78 3.51
N ARG A 76 -5.49 15.24 3.10
CA ARG A 76 -4.58 15.96 4.00
C ARG A 76 -5.17 17.29 4.44
N LYS A 77 -5.61 18.11 3.49
CA LYS A 77 -6.23 19.43 3.78
C LYS A 77 -7.43 19.29 4.71
N LEU A 78 -8.25 18.27 4.51
CA LEU A 78 -9.42 17.97 5.33
C LEU A 78 -9.16 17.94 6.84
N ILE A 79 -7.94 17.59 7.24
CA ILE A 79 -7.52 17.45 8.63
C ILE A 79 -6.47 18.51 9.01
N GLU A 80 -5.47 18.71 8.17
CA GLU A 80 -4.31 19.53 8.50
C GLU A 80 -4.59 21.04 8.44
N GLU A 81 -5.66 21.45 7.74
CA GLU A 81 -6.13 22.86 7.71
C GLU A 81 -7.21 23.17 8.76
N ASP A 82 -7.79 22.16 9.41
CA ASP A 82 -8.77 22.35 10.47
C ASP A 82 -8.08 22.63 11.82
N SER A 83 -8.33 23.81 12.39
CA SER A 83 -7.72 24.26 13.64
C SER A 83 -7.95 23.31 14.82
N ILE A 84 -9.08 22.58 14.82
CA ILE A 84 -9.42 21.59 15.85
C ILE A 84 -8.42 20.45 15.89
N TYR A 85 -7.92 20.02 14.71
CA TYR A 85 -6.96 18.94 14.59
C TYR A 85 -5.51 19.43 14.62
N GLN A 86 -5.25 20.67 14.18
CA GLN A 86 -3.94 21.32 14.26
C GLN A 86 -3.45 21.43 15.71
N GLU A 87 -4.32 21.73 16.67
CA GLU A 87 -4.01 21.80 18.09
C GLU A 87 -3.30 20.54 18.62
N TYR A 88 -3.58 19.38 18.01
CA TYR A 88 -3.04 18.07 18.40
C TYR A 88 -2.02 17.53 17.41
N ASP A 89 -1.55 18.32 16.44
CA ASP A 89 -0.63 17.92 15.35
C ASP A 89 -1.09 16.64 14.62
N ILE A 90 -2.41 16.50 14.41
CA ILE A 90 -2.99 15.35 13.70
C ILE A 90 -2.72 15.50 12.21
N LYS A 91 -2.16 14.44 11.60
CA LYS A 91 -1.77 14.43 10.19
C LYS A 91 -2.33 13.22 9.47
N VAL A 92 -2.54 13.38 8.17
CA VAL A 92 -2.90 12.30 7.26
C VAL A 92 -1.68 11.89 6.46
N GLU A 93 -1.30 10.63 6.55
CA GLU A 93 -0.21 10.05 5.79
C GLU A 93 -0.73 8.98 4.83
N HIS A 94 -0.20 8.96 3.61
CA HIS A 94 -0.53 7.98 2.59
C HIS A 94 0.66 7.07 2.34
N TYR A 95 0.38 5.80 2.07
CA TYR A 95 1.36 4.76 1.82
C TYR A 95 0.89 3.86 0.69
N ILE A 96 1.82 3.34 -0.10
CA ILE A 96 1.51 2.36 -1.15
C ILE A 96 2.15 1.03 -0.79
N VAL A 97 1.34 -0.03 -0.82
CA VAL A 97 1.77 -1.43 -0.67
C VAL A 97 1.28 -2.20 -1.88
N SER A 98 2.19 -2.62 -2.74
CA SER A 98 1.88 -3.19 -4.05
C SER A 98 2.71 -4.44 -4.33
N THR A 99 2.12 -5.39 -5.04
CA THR A 99 2.85 -6.51 -5.66
C THR A 99 3.61 -6.09 -6.92
N GLY A 100 3.38 -4.87 -7.41
CA GLY A 100 4.07 -4.31 -8.58
C GLY A 100 5.49 -3.80 -8.26
N LEU A 101 6.18 -3.36 -9.30
CA LEU A 101 7.56 -2.88 -9.23
C LEU A 101 7.63 -1.49 -8.58
N SER A 102 8.41 -1.36 -7.50
CA SER A 102 8.53 -0.11 -6.75
C SER A 102 9.13 1.02 -7.60
N GLN A 103 10.03 0.71 -8.54
CA GLN A 103 10.62 1.72 -9.42
C GLN A 103 9.58 2.36 -10.35
N VAL A 104 8.63 1.57 -10.85
CA VAL A 104 7.51 2.10 -11.66
C VAL A 104 6.64 3.05 -10.82
N ILE A 105 6.32 2.67 -9.58
CA ILE A 105 5.53 3.52 -8.69
C ILE A 105 6.31 4.80 -8.33
N LYS A 106 7.61 4.70 -8.04
CA LYS A 106 8.48 5.84 -7.75
C LYS A 106 8.59 6.83 -8.91
N GLY A 107 8.47 6.36 -10.16
CA GLY A 107 8.46 7.21 -11.36
C GLY A 107 7.16 7.95 -11.60
N SER A 108 6.09 7.56 -10.94
CA SER A 108 4.74 8.09 -11.18
C SER A 108 4.45 9.35 -10.35
N VAL A 109 3.39 10.06 -10.74
CA VAL A 109 2.95 11.30 -10.09
C VAL A 109 2.61 11.12 -8.60
N VAL A 110 2.23 9.91 -8.16
CA VAL A 110 1.79 9.68 -6.78
C VAL A 110 2.94 9.73 -5.77
N VAL A 111 4.20 9.60 -6.19
CA VAL A 111 5.37 9.55 -5.28
C VAL A 111 5.46 10.78 -4.38
N GLN A 112 5.09 11.96 -4.87
CA GLN A 112 5.14 13.21 -4.10
C GLN A 112 4.09 13.30 -2.99
N TYR A 113 3.06 12.46 -3.02
CA TYR A 113 1.96 12.48 -2.06
C TYR A 113 2.09 11.42 -0.97
N VAL A 114 2.95 10.42 -1.15
CA VAL A 114 3.06 9.28 -0.23
C VAL A 114 4.31 9.34 0.64
N LYS A 115 4.18 8.86 1.87
CA LYS A 115 5.29 8.80 2.84
C LYS A 115 6.18 7.59 2.64
N GLY A 116 5.68 6.54 2.00
CA GLY A 116 6.46 5.33 1.74
C GLY A 116 5.78 4.42 0.72
N ILE A 117 6.61 3.64 0.04
CA ILE A 117 6.21 2.69 -1.00
C ILE A 117 6.85 1.36 -0.65
N TRP A 118 6.03 0.32 -0.55
CA TRP A 118 6.43 -1.09 -0.49
C TRP A 118 6.02 -1.74 -1.80
N GLY A 119 7.00 -2.16 -2.57
CA GLY A 119 6.82 -2.81 -3.87
C GLY A 119 7.96 -3.76 -4.14
N CYS A 120 7.86 -4.56 -5.19
CA CYS A 120 8.94 -5.45 -5.59
C CYS A 120 10.13 -4.66 -6.15
N GLU A 121 11.35 -5.12 -5.88
CA GLU A 121 12.58 -4.47 -6.34
C GLU A 121 13.49 -5.46 -7.06
N LEU A 122 14.14 -4.98 -8.11
CA LEU A 122 15.09 -5.74 -8.91
C LEU A 122 16.50 -5.19 -8.71
N ILE A 123 17.47 -6.11 -8.62
CA ILE A 123 18.90 -5.80 -8.58
C ILE A 123 19.41 -5.74 -10.02
N GLU A 124 20.34 -4.84 -10.28
CA GLU A 124 21.02 -4.66 -11.56
C GLU A 124 22.42 -5.24 -11.53
N GLU A 125 22.88 -5.73 -12.66
CA GLU A 125 24.27 -6.00 -12.93
C GLU A 125 24.80 -5.10 -14.03
N GLU A 126 26.09 -4.78 -13.99
CA GLU A 126 26.78 -4.07 -15.06
C GLU A 126 27.28 -5.07 -16.10
N ILE A 127 26.95 -4.84 -17.37
CA ILE A 127 27.42 -5.66 -18.48
C ILE A 127 28.67 -5.05 -19.10
N GLU A 128 29.34 -5.81 -20.00
CA GLU A 128 30.67 -5.49 -20.57
C GLU A 128 30.81 -4.07 -21.18
N ASN A 129 29.72 -3.49 -21.63
CA ASN A 129 29.71 -2.12 -22.19
C ASN A 129 29.46 -1.01 -21.15
N GLY A 130 29.40 -1.35 -19.85
CA GLY A 130 29.11 -0.39 -18.77
C GLY A 130 27.62 -0.07 -18.57
N GLU A 131 26.72 -0.68 -19.35
CA GLU A 131 25.27 -0.54 -19.14
C GLU A 131 24.83 -1.44 -18.00
N LYS A 132 23.74 -1.01 -17.30
CA LYS A 132 23.10 -1.82 -16.26
C LYS A 132 21.84 -2.46 -16.78
N ILE A 133 21.66 -3.74 -16.45
CA ILE A 133 20.43 -4.49 -16.73
C ILE A 133 19.90 -5.15 -15.46
N ILE A 134 18.59 -5.36 -15.38
CA ILE A 134 18.00 -6.15 -14.29
C ILE A 134 18.51 -7.61 -14.39
N SER A 135 18.95 -8.14 -13.27
CA SER A 135 19.59 -9.48 -13.22
C SER A 135 19.00 -10.39 -12.16
N GLU A 136 18.59 -9.85 -11.00
CA GLU A 136 18.14 -10.60 -9.85
C GLU A 136 16.95 -9.93 -9.15
N ILE A 137 16.24 -10.70 -8.32
CA ILE A 137 15.17 -10.21 -7.46
C ILE A 137 15.78 -9.74 -6.15
N GLY A 138 15.57 -8.46 -5.79
CA GLY A 138 16.04 -7.87 -4.54
C GLY A 138 15.03 -7.97 -3.41
N TYR A 139 13.78 -7.63 -3.70
CA TYR A 139 12.69 -7.63 -2.70
C TYR A 139 11.36 -8.01 -3.35
N THR A 140 10.53 -8.74 -2.63
CA THR A 140 9.22 -9.16 -3.10
C THR A 140 8.11 -8.79 -2.14
N ILE A 141 6.99 -8.38 -2.70
CA ILE A 141 5.71 -8.24 -2.02
C ILE A 141 4.73 -9.20 -2.68
N ASP A 142 4.13 -10.06 -1.87
CA ASP A 142 3.00 -10.92 -2.23
C ASP A 142 1.80 -10.62 -1.34
N ASN A 143 0.71 -11.37 -1.51
CA ASN A 143 -0.51 -11.21 -0.71
C ASN A 143 -0.26 -11.32 0.80
N THR A 144 0.66 -12.15 1.25
CA THR A 144 0.98 -12.35 2.67
C THR A 144 1.95 -11.30 3.19
N SER A 145 2.99 -10.97 2.43
CA SER A 145 3.99 -9.99 2.84
C SER A 145 3.48 -8.54 2.82
N LYS A 146 2.34 -8.25 2.18
CA LYS A 146 1.58 -7.01 2.40
C LYS A 146 1.28 -6.78 3.89
N THR A 147 1.00 -7.83 4.65
CA THR A 147 0.78 -7.70 6.12
C THR A 147 2.05 -7.27 6.85
N ARG A 148 3.22 -7.75 6.43
CA ARG A 148 4.51 -7.29 6.96
C ARG A 148 4.69 -5.79 6.72
N ALA A 149 4.41 -5.31 5.50
CA ALA A 149 4.49 -3.89 5.19
C ALA A 149 3.57 -3.04 6.11
N LEU A 150 2.37 -3.52 6.41
CA LEU A 150 1.46 -2.86 7.36
C LEU A 150 2.04 -2.83 8.79
N PHE A 151 2.74 -3.87 9.24
CA PHE A 151 3.46 -3.84 10.53
C PHE A 151 4.64 -2.87 10.50
N GLU A 152 5.35 -2.76 9.41
CA GLU A 152 6.44 -1.80 9.24
C GLU A 152 5.94 -0.36 9.29
N ILE A 153 4.81 -0.05 8.62
CA ILE A 153 4.12 1.24 8.72
C ILE A 153 3.65 1.49 10.17
N ASN A 154 3.00 0.50 10.78
CA ASN A 154 2.50 0.59 12.15
C ASN A 154 3.59 0.98 13.15
N LYS A 155 4.78 0.40 13.04
CA LYS A 155 5.91 0.65 13.93
C LYS A 155 6.78 1.84 13.52
N GLY A 156 6.66 2.32 12.29
CA GLY A 156 7.50 3.38 11.75
C GLY A 156 8.90 2.89 11.37
N VAL A 157 9.02 1.69 10.84
CA VAL A 157 10.27 1.16 10.28
C VAL A 157 10.81 2.13 9.22
N ASN A 158 12.13 2.33 9.18
CA ASN A 158 12.83 3.33 8.35
C ASN A 158 12.49 4.80 8.66
N ARG A 159 11.75 5.07 9.75
CA ARG A 159 11.47 6.42 10.27
C ARG A 159 12.15 6.69 11.60
N HIS A 160 12.43 5.64 12.34
CA HIS A 160 13.12 5.69 13.62
C HIS A 160 14.31 4.73 13.56
N GLU A 161 15.47 5.21 13.99
CA GLU A 161 16.69 4.41 14.05
C GLU A 161 16.49 3.21 15.01
N GLY A 162 16.96 2.04 14.60
CA GLY A 162 16.89 0.82 15.40
C GLY A 162 15.50 0.16 15.48
N VAL A 163 14.49 0.69 14.78
CA VAL A 163 13.17 0.05 14.73
C VAL A 163 13.06 -0.89 13.54
N GLU A 164 12.82 -2.16 13.83
CA GLU A 164 12.59 -3.22 12.85
C GLU A 164 11.17 -3.81 13.03
N VAL A 165 10.71 -4.57 12.04
CA VAL A 165 9.39 -5.20 12.09
C VAL A 165 9.19 -6.09 13.33
N ASN A 166 10.26 -6.74 13.82
CA ASN A 166 10.21 -7.61 14.98
C ASN A 166 10.47 -6.90 16.32
N THR A 167 10.82 -5.61 16.31
CA THR A 167 11.03 -4.83 17.52
C THR A 167 9.78 -4.88 18.43
N LYS A 168 9.96 -5.29 19.69
CA LYS A 168 8.87 -5.22 20.68
C LYS A 168 8.56 -3.77 21.00
N MET A 169 7.37 -3.32 20.65
CA MET A 169 6.94 -1.93 20.83
C MET A 169 5.54 -1.87 21.43
N PRO A 170 5.36 -1.19 22.56
CA PRO A 170 4.04 -0.89 23.11
C PRO A 170 3.15 -0.16 22.09
N GLU A 171 1.84 -0.35 22.20
CA GLU A 171 0.90 0.24 21.24
C GLU A 171 0.95 1.77 21.23
N GLU A 172 1.18 2.38 22.38
CA GLU A 172 1.24 3.82 22.56
C GLU A 172 2.43 4.48 21.82
N LEU A 173 3.49 3.71 21.58
CA LEU A 173 4.70 4.17 20.89
C LEU A 173 4.66 3.87 19.38
N ARG A 174 3.64 3.16 18.90
CA ARG A 174 3.51 2.85 17.48
C ARG A 174 3.16 4.10 16.69
N ARG A 175 3.86 4.29 15.58
CA ARG A 175 3.67 5.46 14.73
C ARG A 175 2.23 5.58 14.21
N VAL A 176 1.71 4.49 13.64
CA VAL A 176 0.34 4.44 13.10
C VAL A 176 -0.36 3.22 13.68
N PRO A 177 -1.14 3.35 14.77
CA PRO A 177 -1.94 2.26 15.28
C PRO A 177 -2.90 1.71 14.22
N PHE A 178 -3.07 0.39 14.14
CA PHE A 178 -3.93 -0.24 13.13
C PHE A 178 -5.36 0.33 13.11
N ARG A 179 -5.92 0.66 14.27
CA ARG A 179 -7.25 1.29 14.37
C ARG A 179 -7.35 2.65 13.67
N ASN A 180 -6.22 3.29 13.35
CA ASN A 180 -6.13 4.54 12.61
C ASN A 180 -5.70 4.32 11.15
N MET A 181 -5.66 3.08 10.68
CA MET A 181 -5.41 2.74 9.28
C MET A 181 -6.71 2.59 8.52
N ILE A 182 -6.71 3.09 7.29
CA ILE A 182 -7.71 2.82 6.27
C ILE A 182 -6.99 2.08 5.15
N TYR A 183 -7.35 0.83 4.92
CA TYR A 183 -6.76 0.01 3.87
C TYR A 183 -7.70 -0.06 2.67
N VAL A 184 -7.22 0.42 1.53
CA VAL A 184 -7.97 0.46 0.26
C VAL A 184 -7.28 -0.45 -0.74
N ALA A 185 -8.00 -1.39 -1.35
CA ALA A 185 -7.46 -2.31 -2.36
C ALA A 185 -8.57 -2.89 -3.24
N ASP A 186 -8.19 -3.62 -4.29
CA ASP A 186 -9.10 -4.04 -5.36
C ASP A 186 -9.55 -5.50 -5.31
N GLY A 187 -9.04 -6.31 -4.38
CA GLY A 187 -9.51 -7.67 -4.46
C GLY A 187 -8.92 -8.74 -3.54
N PRO A 188 -9.06 -10.02 -3.93
CA PRO A 188 -8.75 -11.17 -3.09
C PRO A 188 -7.29 -11.30 -2.67
N SER A 189 -6.36 -10.76 -3.45
CA SER A 189 -4.93 -10.74 -3.10
C SER A 189 -4.66 -9.92 -1.82
N ASP A 190 -5.61 -9.08 -1.42
CA ASP A 190 -5.52 -8.21 -0.24
C ASP A 190 -6.25 -8.75 0.99
N ILE A 191 -6.88 -9.92 0.90
CA ILE A 191 -7.64 -10.52 2.01
C ILE A 191 -6.83 -10.64 3.31
N PRO A 192 -5.56 -11.08 3.32
CA PRO A 192 -4.76 -11.11 4.55
C PRO A 192 -4.58 -9.72 5.17
N ALA A 193 -4.33 -8.69 4.36
CA ALA A 193 -4.17 -7.31 4.79
C ALA A 193 -5.49 -6.73 5.31
N PHE A 194 -6.61 -6.93 4.60
CA PHE A 194 -7.95 -6.55 5.08
C PHE A 194 -8.25 -7.20 6.43
N SER A 195 -8.00 -8.51 6.56
CA SER A 195 -8.26 -9.25 7.79
C SER A 195 -7.43 -8.71 8.96
N LEU A 196 -6.15 -8.36 8.72
CA LEU A 196 -5.28 -7.78 9.73
C LEU A 196 -5.82 -6.43 10.22
N VAL A 197 -6.19 -5.54 9.29
CA VAL A 197 -6.68 -4.19 9.61
C VAL A 197 -8.02 -4.28 10.33
N ASN A 198 -8.98 -5.07 9.83
CA ASN A 198 -10.28 -5.27 10.46
C ASN A 198 -10.17 -5.84 11.89
N LYS A 199 -9.36 -6.90 12.07
CA LYS A 199 -9.15 -7.50 13.39
C LYS A 199 -8.62 -6.52 14.43
N ASN A 200 -7.88 -5.50 13.98
CA ASN A 200 -7.31 -4.45 14.81
C ASN A 200 -8.12 -3.14 14.76
N GLN A 201 -9.40 -3.20 14.40
CA GLN A 201 -10.36 -2.09 14.43
C GLN A 201 -10.02 -0.92 13.47
N GLY A 202 -9.18 -1.17 12.46
CA GLY A 202 -8.99 -0.27 11.34
C GLY A 202 -10.14 -0.36 10.35
N ALA A 203 -10.14 0.50 9.34
CA ALA A 203 -11.16 0.52 8.31
C ALA A 203 -10.64 -0.13 7.00
N THR A 204 -11.52 -0.85 6.31
CA THR A 204 -11.19 -1.55 5.07
C THR A 204 -12.20 -1.24 3.98
N PHE A 205 -11.69 -0.97 2.81
CA PHE A 205 -12.47 -0.52 1.68
C PHE A 205 -11.99 -1.22 0.40
N ALA A 206 -12.89 -1.94 -0.27
CA ALA A 206 -12.57 -2.53 -1.56
C ALA A 206 -13.07 -1.65 -2.70
N ILE A 207 -12.30 -1.60 -3.77
CA ILE A 207 -12.66 -0.89 -5.00
C ILE A 207 -12.78 -1.87 -6.16
N TYR A 208 -13.59 -1.51 -7.15
CA TYR A 208 -13.69 -2.24 -8.42
C TYR A 208 -13.73 -1.28 -9.60
N PRO A 209 -13.23 -1.69 -10.79
CA PRO A 209 -13.24 -0.84 -11.98
C PRO A 209 -14.67 -0.50 -12.41
N HIS A 210 -14.86 0.70 -12.96
CA HIS A 210 -16.16 1.14 -13.49
C HIS A 210 -16.73 0.14 -14.50
N GLY A 211 -17.97 -0.27 -14.29
CA GLY A 211 -18.69 -1.19 -15.16
C GLY A 211 -18.27 -2.65 -15.10
N ASP A 212 -17.31 -3.01 -14.25
CA ASP A 212 -16.88 -4.40 -14.05
C ASP A 212 -17.78 -5.13 -13.05
N MET A 213 -18.78 -5.82 -13.58
CA MET A 213 -19.77 -6.57 -12.80
C MET A 213 -19.17 -7.80 -12.10
N GLU A 214 -18.11 -8.39 -12.63
CA GLU A 214 -17.45 -9.55 -12.02
C GLU A 214 -16.66 -9.10 -10.78
N ALA A 215 -15.83 -8.08 -10.95
CA ALA A 215 -15.10 -7.47 -9.83
C ALA A 215 -16.07 -6.94 -8.75
N MET A 216 -17.17 -6.30 -9.15
CA MET A 216 -18.19 -5.84 -8.21
C MET A 216 -18.77 -6.98 -7.37
N ARG A 217 -19.17 -8.11 -7.98
CA ARG A 217 -19.69 -9.28 -7.27
C ARG A 217 -18.65 -9.86 -6.31
N GLN A 218 -17.38 -9.85 -6.72
CA GLN A 218 -16.27 -10.35 -5.90
C GLN A 218 -16.09 -9.53 -4.62
N VAL A 219 -16.06 -8.21 -4.71
CA VAL A 219 -15.94 -7.34 -3.53
C VAL A 219 -17.21 -7.34 -2.68
N GLU A 220 -18.40 -7.49 -3.29
CA GLU A 220 -19.65 -7.69 -2.55
C GLU A 220 -19.60 -8.97 -1.70
N GLN A 221 -19.11 -10.08 -2.28
CA GLN A 221 -18.96 -11.32 -1.53
C GLN A 221 -17.98 -11.13 -0.35
N MET A 222 -16.88 -10.42 -0.56
CA MET A 222 -15.93 -10.11 0.52
C MET A 222 -16.58 -9.30 1.66
N ARG A 223 -17.52 -8.41 1.35
CA ARG A 223 -18.29 -7.67 2.35
C ARG A 223 -19.26 -8.57 3.10
N VAL A 224 -19.98 -9.44 2.38
CA VAL A 224 -20.89 -10.44 2.99
C VAL A 224 -20.14 -11.38 3.93
N ASP A 225 -18.93 -11.79 3.53
CA ASP A 225 -18.04 -12.63 4.35
C ASP A 225 -17.41 -11.86 5.55
N GLY A 226 -17.69 -10.58 5.71
CA GLY A 226 -17.15 -9.74 6.79
C GLY A 226 -15.66 -9.43 6.65
N ARG A 227 -15.08 -9.57 5.45
CA ARG A 227 -13.66 -9.32 5.18
C ARG A 227 -13.34 -7.85 5.00
N ILE A 228 -14.32 -7.07 4.54
CA ILE A 228 -14.22 -5.63 4.31
C ILE A 228 -15.41 -4.89 4.91
N ASN A 229 -15.23 -3.61 5.21
CA ASN A 229 -16.31 -2.77 5.76
C ASN A 229 -17.22 -2.21 4.66
N MET A 230 -16.64 -1.83 3.52
CA MET A 230 -17.34 -1.16 2.43
C MET A 230 -16.65 -1.43 1.09
N TYR A 231 -17.37 -1.23 0.00
CA TYR A 231 -16.83 -1.22 -1.37
C TYR A 231 -17.53 -0.19 -2.24
N ALA A 232 -16.87 0.27 -3.29
CA ALA A 232 -17.45 1.11 -4.34
C ALA A 232 -16.63 1.04 -5.63
N GLU A 233 -17.11 1.68 -6.68
CA GLU A 233 -16.32 1.93 -7.88
C GLU A 233 -15.05 2.73 -7.56
N ALA A 234 -14.00 2.48 -8.32
CA ALA A 234 -12.70 3.15 -8.19
C ALA A 234 -12.76 4.57 -8.80
N ASP A 235 -13.59 5.41 -8.23
CA ASP A 235 -13.72 6.83 -8.56
C ASP A 235 -13.54 7.65 -7.28
N TYR A 236 -12.45 8.40 -7.21
CA TYR A 236 -12.04 9.16 -6.03
C TYR A 236 -12.33 10.65 -6.14
N ARG A 237 -13.10 11.08 -7.15
CA ARG A 237 -13.53 12.49 -7.29
C ARG A 237 -14.46 12.88 -6.16
N GLU A 238 -14.46 14.16 -5.83
CA GLU A 238 -15.36 14.74 -4.82
C GLU A 238 -16.84 14.36 -5.10
N GLY A 239 -17.54 13.96 -4.05
CA GLY A 239 -18.96 13.57 -4.12
C GLY A 239 -19.22 12.11 -4.48
N THR A 240 -18.20 11.33 -4.88
CA THR A 240 -18.34 9.90 -5.12
C THR A 240 -18.42 9.10 -3.82
N THR A 241 -18.91 7.86 -3.90
CA THR A 241 -19.01 6.97 -2.74
C THR A 241 -17.65 6.69 -2.12
N ALA A 242 -16.62 6.45 -2.94
CA ALA A 242 -15.26 6.20 -2.45
C ALA A 242 -14.70 7.41 -1.71
N TYR A 243 -14.78 8.60 -2.32
CA TYR A 243 -14.33 9.85 -1.74
C TYR A 243 -15.02 10.13 -0.38
N MET A 244 -16.36 10.12 -0.38
CA MET A 244 -17.13 10.45 0.83
C MET A 244 -16.84 9.49 1.97
N TRP A 245 -16.75 8.18 1.67
CA TRP A 245 -16.48 7.19 2.70
C TRP A 245 -15.06 7.32 3.28
N ILE A 246 -14.05 7.50 2.42
CA ILE A 246 -12.66 7.68 2.85
C ILE A 246 -12.54 8.94 3.72
N CYS A 247 -13.09 10.08 3.28
CA CYS A 247 -13.07 11.33 4.04
C CYS A 247 -13.78 11.18 5.40
N HIS A 248 -14.94 10.50 5.43
CA HIS A 248 -15.65 10.20 6.66
C HIS A 248 -14.79 9.39 7.64
N LYS A 249 -14.15 8.31 7.15
CA LYS A 249 -13.28 7.47 7.99
C LYS A 249 -12.04 8.19 8.49
N ILE A 250 -11.47 9.07 7.68
CA ILE A 250 -10.36 9.93 8.11
C ILE A 250 -10.79 10.84 9.25
N LYS A 251 -11.96 11.48 9.15
CA LYS A 251 -12.52 12.31 10.23
C LYS A 251 -12.80 11.50 11.51
N GLU A 252 -13.37 10.30 11.38
CA GLU A 252 -13.56 9.40 12.54
C GLU A 252 -12.23 9.07 13.24
N CYS A 253 -11.17 8.81 12.46
CA CYS A 253 -9.84 8.56 13.01
C CYS A 253 -9.29 9.81 13.72
N ALA A 254 -9.39 10.98 13.10
CA ALA A 254 -8.92 12.24 13.67
C ALA A 254 -9.65 12.58 14.98
N GLU A 255 -10.98 12.44 15.01
CA GLU A 255 -11.77 12.66 16.25
C GLU A 255 -11.39 11.69 17.37
N ARG A 256 -11.12 10.42 17.04
CA ARG A 256 -10.65 9.43 18.02
C ARG A 256 -9.30 9.79 18.60
N ILE A 257 -8.36 10.25 17.76
CA ILE A 257 -7.04 10.72 18.20
C ILE A 257 -7.20 11.95 19.08
N ARG A 258 -7.94 12.95 18.63
CA ARG A 258 -8.21 14.19 19.37
C ARG A 258 -8.79 13.91 20.76
N LYS A 259 -9.80 13.06 20.84
CA LYS A 259 -10.43 12.69 22.11
C LYS A 259 -9.42 12.06 23.07
N ARG A 260 -8.61 11.11 22.56
CA ARG A 260 -7.57 10.44 23.37
C ARG A 260 -6.51 11.43 23.89
N GLU A 261 -6.05 12.34 23.06
CA GLU A 261 -5.04 13.33 23.48
C GLU A 261 -5.62 14.31 24.51
N ARG A 262 -6.87 14.75 24.37
CA ARG A 262 -7.57 15.56 25.37
C ARG A 262 -7.69 14.82 26.70
N GLU A 263 -8.05 13.55 26.70
CA GLU A 263 -8.15 12.73 27.92
C GLU A 263 -6.80 12.62 28.61
N LYS A 264 -5.70 12.43 27.89
CA LYS A 264 -4.35 12.43 28.46
C LYS A 264 -4.00 13.75 29.13
N ILE A 265 -4.22 14.87 28.44
CA ILE A 265 -3.96 16.22 29.00
C ILE A 265 -4.77 16.44 30.28
N SER A 266 -6.05 16.06 30.29
CA SER A 266 -6.92 16.18 31.47
C SER A 266 -6.40 15.37 32.66
N ILE A 267 -5.93 14.15 32.44
CA ILE A 267 -5.37 13.28 33.49
C ILE A 267 -4.09 13.91 34.06
N TYR A 268 -3.20 14.42 33.18
CA TYR A 268 -1.98 15.09 33.63
C TYR A 268 -2.26 16.38 34.42
N ALA A 269 -3.24 17.17 33.99
CA ALA A 269 -3.65 18.38 34.70
C ALA A 269 -4.21 18.09 36.10
N GLN A 270 -4.98 17.00 36.27
CA GLN A 270 -5.51 16.56 37.55
C GLN A 270 -4.44 15.98 38.49
N ALA A 271 -3.46 15.25 37.91
CA ALA A 271 -2.36 14.67 38.69
C ALA A 271 -1.36 15.71 39.19
N GLY A 272 -1.27 16.87 38.51
CA GLY A 272 -0.38 17.97 38.91
C GLY A 272 -0.94 18.93 39.97
N THR A 273 -2.17 18.74 40.44
CA THR A 273 -2.74 19.58 41.52
C THR A 273 -2.13 19.13 42.84
N PRO A 274 -1.31 19.97 43.55
CA PRO A 274 -0.75 19.61 44.85
C PRO A 274 -1.91 19.33 45.83
N LYS A 275 -1.95 18.15 46.42
CA LYS A 275 -2.76 17.93 47.60
C LYS A 275 -2.11 18.75 48.71
N HIS A 276 -2.70 19.88 49.04
CA HIS A 276 -2.32 20.63 50.22
C HIS A 276 -2.49 19.70 51.43
N LEU A 277 -1.38 19.44 52.07
CA LEU A 277 -1.36 18.88 53.40
C LEU A 277 -2.06 19.89 54.31
N THR A 278 -3.25 19.56 54.74
CA THR A 278 -3.87 20.19 55.90
C THR A 278 -3.36 19.54 57.17
#